data_081f8730c4d08fab7fa1caf9cf38f62c
#
_entry.id   081f8730c4d08fab7fa1caf9cf38f62c
#
_cell.length_a   1.000
_cell.length_b   1.000
_cell.length_c   1.000
_cell.angle_alpha   90.00
_cell.angle_beta   90.00
_cell.angle_gamma   90.00
#
_symmetry.space_group_name_H-M   'P 1'
#
loop_
_entity.id
_entity.type
_entity.pdbx_description
1 polymer ?
#
loop_
_entity_poly.entity_id
_entity_poly.type
_entity_poly.pdbx_seq_one_letter_code
_entity_poly.pdbx_strand_id
1 'polypeptide(L)'
;MRFGLDRMRRMMTALGSPERRYESIHVLGTNGKSSTTRMIAAILARYGLRTAAYTSPHLLAYRERLQVGERDLEARDFARAIAGSARAAERVNRTLGEDDHVTQFELLTAAAFAEMARQEVQVGVVEAGLGGRYDATSVIDSRVTVLTNVALEHTRWLGPTLRDIAEEKLAVVRPNTTVVLGAGLAAPALSVATRVARERGARIVHAAAEPPAELRLARGSFQRRNFALACAASEQLLRDERGRRGPGWCEPFDAQRHRLAVRETALTVAVPGRLQLLGEDPPTVIDAAHNPDAVAALLESLPVVIPDRPLALVLGVLEDKDAAGMLGPLLGVCERAWFTAPPSSRALSPAALQSLARQRGFERVACTPRPAQALAGAQRWAREHHGAVLATGSVYLVGELLAGLHTGLHAGASTRRAEARAADPRGSAGR
;
A
#
# COMPACT_ATOMS: atom_id res chain seq x y z
N MET A 1 -1.14 -13.74 -20.81
CA MET A 1 -0.05 -13.26 -19.92
C MET A 1 0.82 -14.47 -19.59
N ARG A 2 2.07 -14.45 -19.96
CA ARG A 2 3.03 -15.52 -19.61
C ARG A 2 3.71 -15.14 -18.29
N PHE A 3 3.55 -15.98 -17.27
CA PHE A 3 4.27 -15.82 -16.00
C PHE A 3 5.73 -16.24 -16.17
N GLY A 4 6.67 -15.46 -15.66
CA GLY A 4 8.09 -15.75 -15.71
C GLY A 4 8.93 -14.53 -15.38
N LEU A 5 10.17 -14.75 -14.93
CA LEU A 5 11.12 -13.70 -14.58
C LEU A 5 12.13 -13.41 -15.71
N ASP A 6 12.03 -14.10 -16.86
CA ASP A 6 13.02 -13.95 -17.94
C ASP A 6 13.07 -12.51 -18.47
N ARG A 7 11.91 -11.92 -18.79
CA ARG A 7 11.83 -10.52 -19.24
C ARG A 7 12.44 -9.56 -18.23
N MET A 8 12.07 -9.71 -16.94
CA MET A 8 12.59 -8.84 -15.90
C MET A 8 14.09 -9.01 -15.68
N ARG A 9 14.63 -10.23 -15.75
CA ARG A 9 16.09 -10.49 -15.69
C ARG A 9 16.81 -9.85 -16.85
N ARG A 10 16.29 -9.95 -18.08
CA ARG A 10 16.83 -9.26 -19.25
C ARG A 10 16.77 -7.74 -19.10
N MET A 11 15.69 -7.21 -18.52
CA MET A 11 15.58 -5.78 -18.19
C MET A 11 16.68 -5.35 -17.22
N MET A 12 16.91 -6.11 -16.14
CA MET A 12 17.97 -5.82 -15.16
C MET A 12 19.35 -5.84 -15.83
N THR A 13 19.64 -6.86 -16.65
CA THR A 13 20.89 -6.93 -17.41
C THR A 13 21.07 -5.72 -18.34
N ALA A 14 20.01 -5.35 -19.07
CA ALA A 14 20.04 -4.22 -20.00
C ALA A 14 20.22 -2.85 -19.29
N LEU A 15 19.89 -2.76 -18.00
CA LEU A 15 20.05 -1.58 -17.13
C LEU A 15 21.33 -1.64 -16.28
N GLY A 16 22.17 -2.67 -16.40
CA GLY A 16 23.41 -2.82 -15.65
C GLY A 16 23.23 -3.32 -14.23
N SER A 17 22.20 -4.17 -14.01
CA SER A 17 21.86 -4.82 -12.72
C SER A 17 21.74 -3.85 -11.54
N PRO A 18 20.88 -2.83 -11.66
CA PRO A 18 20.73 -1.78 -10.63
C PRO A 18 20.28 -2.34 -9.29
N GLU A 19 19.49 -3.42 -9.29
CA GLU A 19 18.96 -4.11 -8.11
C GLU A 19 20.04 -4.67 -7.18
N ARG A 20 21.29 -4.78 -7.66
CA ARG A 20 22.44 -5.27 -6.89
C ARG A 20 23.25 -4.18 -6.21
N ARG A 21 22.90 -2.91 -6.41
CA ARG A 21 23.66 -1.76 -5.90
C ARG A 21 23.25 -1.32 -4.50
N TYR A 22 22.18 -1.88 -3.95
CA TYR A 22 21.65 -1.59 -2.62
C TYR A 22 21.15 -2.87 -1.95
N GLU A 23 21.00 -2.84 -0.64
CA GLU A 23 20.37 -3.93 0.09
C GLU A 23 18.86 -3.86 -0.03
N SER A 24 18.18 -5.01 0.10
CA SER A 24 16.74 -5.08 -0.12
C SER A 24 16.00 -5.79 1.00
N ILE A 25 14.82 -5.25 1.35
CA ILE A 25 13.76 -5.95 2.09
C ILE A 25 12.62 -6.22 1.12
N HIS A 26 12.16 -7.46 1.03
CA HIS A 26 11.03 -7.85 0.18
C HIS A 26 9.78 -8.07 1.02
N VAL A 27 8.72 -7.29 0.77
CA VAL A 27 7.48 -7.32 1.54
C VAL A 27 6.38 -8.01 0.74
N LEU A 28 5.91 -9.14 1.25
CA LEU A 28 4.86 -9.97 0.66
C LEU A 28 3.66 -10.07 1.61
N GLY A 29 2.56 -10.55 1.07
CA GLY A 29 1.33 -10.81 1.82
C GLY A 29 0.09 -10.56 0.97
N THR A 30 -1.07 -10.77 1.54
CA THR A 30 -2.34 -10.42 0.91
C THR A 30 -2.66 -8.96 1.22
N ASN A 31 -2.75 -8.58 2.48
CA ASN A 31 -3.06 -7.23 2.96
C ASN A 31 -1.86 -6.65 3.74
N GLY A 32 -1.83 -5.32 3.94
CA GLY A 32 -0.85 -4.64 4.77
C GLY A 32 0.53 -4.39 4.13
N LYS A 33 0.80 -4.89 2.92
CA LYS A 33 2.09 -4.75 2.22
C LYS A 33 2.57 -3.31 2.14
N SER A 34 1.81 -2.43 1.48
CA SER A 34 2.22 -1.02 1.26
C SER A 34 2.44 -0.26 2.57
N SER A 35 1.56 -0.50 3.58
CA SER A 35 1.73 0.09 4.92
C SER A 35 3.04 -0.35 5.55
N THR A 36 3.31 -1.66 5.58
CA THR A 36 4.54 -2.23 6.16
C THR A 36 5.78 -1.74 5.40
N THR A 37 5.74 -1.70 4.06
CA THR A 37 6.84 -1.20 3.22
C THR A 37 7.20 0.23 3.56
N ARG A 38 6.23 1.14 3.63
CA ARG A 38 6.45 2.56 3.98
C ARG A 38 6.95 2.71 5.42
N MET A 39 6.39 1.96 6.37
CA MET A 39 6.80 1.98 7.77
C MET A 39 8.25 1.50 7.95
N ILE A 40 8.66 0.42 7.29
CA ILE A 40 10.05 -0.07 7.33
C ILE A 40 11.00 1.00 6.76
N ALA A 41 10.69 1.54 5.57
CA ALA A 41 11.53 2.55 4.93
C ALA A 41 11.67 3.81 5.80
N ALA A 42 10.59 4.24 6.46
CA ALA A 42 10.58 5.38 7.37
C ALA A 42 11.43 5.14 8.63
N ILE A 43 11.33 3.95 9.26
CA ILE A 43 12.16 3.59 10.42
C ILE A 43 13.65 3.62 10.03
N LEU A 44 14.00 3.00 8.90
CA LEU A 44 15.38 2.95 8.44
C LEU A 44 15.91 4.33 8.02
N ALA A 45 15.06 5.20 7.44
CA ALA A 45 15.42 6.59 7.13
C ALA A 45 15.76 7.39 8.40
N ARG A 46 14.93 7.27 9.45
CA ARG A 46 15.17 7.93 10.74
C ARG A 46 16.33 7.32 11.51
N TYR A 47 16.63 6.05 11.27
CA TYR A 47 17.88 5.45 11.74
C TYR A 47 19.12 6.05 11.06
N GLY A 48 18.96 6.81 9.97
CA GLY A 48 20.01 7.53 9.26
C GLY A 48 20.46 6.89 7.95
N LEU A 49 19.71 5.93 7.41
CA LEU A 49 20.00 5.32 6.12
C LEU A 49 19.27 6.06 4.98
N ARG A 50 19.89 6.12 3.81
CA ARG A 50 19.21 6.55 2.58
C ARG A 50 18.33 5.40 2.07
N THR A 51 17.03 5.54 2.25
CA THR A 51 16.04 4.49 1.96
C THR A 51 15.15 4.83 0.78
N ALA A 52 14.61 3.81 0.14
CA ALA A 52 13.48 3.95 -0.76
C ALA A 52 12.39 2.92 -0.44
N ALA A 53 11.13 3.29 -0.71
CA ALA A 53 9.97 2.42 -0.67
C ALA A 53 9.38 2.27 -2.08
N TYR A 54 9.28 1.03 -2.57
CA TYR A 54 8.55 0.71 -3.79
C TYR A 54 7.24 0.03 -3.44
N THR A 55 6.11 0.64 -3.84
CA THR A 55 4.75 0.18 -3.51
C THR A 55 3.88 0.06 -4.75
N SER A 56 2.84 -0.79 -4.70
CA SER A 56 1.85 -0.94 -5.76
C SER A 56 0.49 -1.41 -5.22
N PRO A 57 -0.62 -0.96 -5.84
CA PRO A 57 -0.73 0.09 -6.85
C PRO A 57 -0.55 1.51 -6.24
N HIS A 58 -0.58 2.54 -7.07
CA HIS A 58 -0.68 3.94 -6.65
C HIS A 58 -2.14 4.32 -6.36
N LEU A 59 -2.33 5.45 -5.68
CA LEU A 59 -3.65 6.06 -5.45
C LEU A 59 -3.97 7.11 -6.51
N LEU A 60 -3.10 8.10 -6.70
CA LEU A 60 -3.30 9.24 -7.59
C LEU A 60 -2.39 9.21 -8.82
N ALA A 61 -1.10 8.96 -8.62
CA ALA A 61 -0.11 9.06 -9.69
C ALA A 61 0.94 7.95 -9.63
N TYR A 62 1.42 7.52 -10.79
CA TYR A 62 2.44 6.47 -10.91
C TYR A 62 3.71 6.76 -10.11
N ARG A 63 4.09 8.04 -9.95
CA ARG A 63 5.30 8.44 -9.22
C ARG A 63 5.25 8.10 -7.72
N GLU A 64 4.04 7.94 -7.13
CA GLU A 64 3.84 7.51 -5.74
C GLU A 64 4.35 6.11 -5.46
N ARG A 65 4.54 5.29 -6.52
CA ARG A 65 5.05 3.93 -6.38
C ARG A 65 6.48 3.87 -5.90
N LEU A 66 7.25 4.95 -6.10
CA LEU A 66 8.62 5.06 -5.60
C LEU A 66 8.75 6.31 -4.73
N GLN A 67 9.08 6.09 -3.46
CA GLN A 67 9.47 7.13 -2.53
C GLN A 67 10.95 7.00 -2.19
N VAL A 68 11.66 8.13 -2.12
CA VAL A 68 13.04 8.19 -1.65
C VAL A 68 13.10 9.17 -0.49
N GLY A 69 13.59 8.73 0.66
CA GLY A 69 13.59 9.56 1.88
C GLY A 69 12.18 10.02 2.27
N GLU A 70 11.17 9.15 2.17
CA GLU A 70 9.75 9.39 2.48
C GLU A 70 9.04 10.42 1.57
N ARG A 71 9.65 10.82 0.45
CA ARG A 71 9.05 11.71 -0.53
C ARG A 71 8.77 10.98 -1.83
N ASP A 72 7.62 11.23 -2.41
CA ASP A 72 7.31 10.74 -3.75
C ASP A 72 8.34 11.26 -4.74
N LEU A 73 8.67 10.44 -5.73
CA LEU A 73 9.63 10.82 -6.75
C LEU A 73 9.16 12.07 -7.50
N GLU A 74 10.06 13.02 -7.72
CA GLU A 74 9.77 14.20 -8.52
C GLU A 74 9.38 13.83 -9.95
N ALA A 75 8.45 14.58 -10.55
CA ALA A 75 7.92 14.28 -11.89
C ALA A 75 9.03 14.16 -12.94
N ARG A 76 10.08 15.01 -12.86
CA ARG A 76 11.23 15.00 -13.77
C ARG A 76 12.05 13.71 -13.61
N ASP A 77 12.28 13.28 -12.37
CA ASP A 77 13.07 12.08 -12.07
C ASP A 77 12.31 10.83 -12.47
N PHE A 78 11.00 10.80 -12.22
CA PHE A 78 10.12 9.72 -12.67
C PHE A 78 10.13 9.63 -14.21
N ALA A 79 9.96 10.73 -14.93
CA ALA A 79 9.97 10.74 -16.40
C ALA A 79 11.30 10.23 -16.95
N ARG A 80 12.44 10.63 -16.35
CA ARG A 80 13.77 10.13 -16.71
C ARG A 80 13.90 8.62 -16.49
N ALA A 81 13.47 8.11 -15.34
CA ALA A 81 13.52 6.69 -14.98
C ALA A 81 12.70 5.85 -15.97
N ILE A 82 11.48 6.30 -16.29
CA ILE A 82 10.62 5.65 -17.29
C ILE A 82 11.26 5.65 -18.67
N ALA A 83 11.78 6.79 -19.13
CA ALA A 83 12.43 6.88 -20.45
C ALA A 83 13.65 5.96 -20.55
N GLY A 84 14.46 5.85 -19.49
CA GLY A 84 15.59 4.91 -19.43
C GLY A 84 15.14 3.45 -19.54
N SER A 85 14.13 3.09 -18.77
CA SER A 85 13.58 1.73 -18.78
C SER A 85 12.82 1.39 -20.05
N ALA A 86 12.14 2.35 -20.69
CA ALA A 86 11.50 2.15 -21.98
C ALA A 86 12.53 1.78 -23.07
N ARG A 87 13.66 2.48 -23.15
CA ARG A 87 14.75 2.11 -24.07
C ARG A 87 15.32 0.72 -23.81
N ALA A 88 15.40 0.31 -22.53
CA ALA A 88 15.80 -1.06 -22.19
C ALA A 88 14.73 -2.08 -22.61
N ALA A 89 13.44 -1.78 -22.37
CA ALA A 89 12.33 -2.63 -22.78
C ALA A 89 12.28 -2.83 -24.30
N GLU A 90 12.50 -1.79 -25.11
CA GLU A 90 12.60 -1.91 -26.56
C GLU A 90 13.70 -2.88 -27.00
N ARG A 91 14.89 -2.82 -26.35
CA ARG A 91 15.98 -3.77 -26.65
C ARG A 91 15.61 -5.20 -26.26
N VAL A 92 14.99 -5.38 -25.09
CA VAL A 92 14.55 -6.70 -24.61
C VAL A 92 13.47 -7.27 -25.52
N ASN A 93 12.46 -6.46 -25.90
CA ASN A 93 11.35 -6.91 -26.75
C ASN A 93 11.83 -7.42 -28.12
N ARG A 94 12.92 -6.88 -28.68
CA ARG A 94 13.52 -7.40 -29.94
C ARG A 94 14.10 -8.82 -29.81
N THR A 95 14.30 -9.30 -28.57
CA THR A 95 14.84 -10.64 -28.27
C THR A 95 13.76 -11.63 -27.83
N LEU A 96 12.51 -11.18 -27.76
CA LEU A 96 11.34 -11.99 -27.36
C LEU A 96 10.55 -12.45 -28.59
N GLY A 97 9.67 -13.44 -28.43
CA GLY A 97 8.74 -13.84 -29.47
C GLY A 97 7.66 -12.79 -29.73
N GLU A 98 6.99 -12.86 -30.88
CA GLU A 98 6.02 -11.86 -31.35
C GLU A 98 4.92 -11.51 -30.33
N ASP A 99 4.46 -12.49 -29.55
CA ASP A 99 3.39 -12.33 -28.54
C ASP A 99 3.91 -12.08 -27.12
N ASP A 100 5.22 -11.90 -26.93
CA ASP A 100 5.83 -11.71 -25.62
C ASP A 100 6.51 -10.35 -25.52
N HIS A 101 6.05 -9.53 -24.60
CA HIS A 101 6.55 -8.16 -24.41
C HIS A 101 6.74 -7.85 -22.94
N VAL A 102 7.68 -6.94 -22.64
CA VAL A 102 7.83 -6.35 -21.30
C VAL A 102 6.51 -5.70 -20.89
N THR A 103 5.96 -6.11 -19.76
CA THR A 103 4.71 -5.60 -19.23
C THR A 103 4.88 -4.22 -18.59
N GLN A 104 3.77 -3.48 -18.43
CA GLN A 104 3.78 -2.20 -17.73
C GLN A 104 4.35 -2.34 -16.30
N PHE A 105 4.00 -3.42 -15.59
CA PHE A 105 4.49 -3.65 -14.23
C PHE A 105 6.00 -3.92 -14.20
N GLU A 106 6.51 -4.73 -15.12
CA GLU A 106 7.96 -4.98 -15.28
C GLU A 106 8.73 -3.69 -15.61
N LEU A 107 8.19 -2.86 -16.52
CA LEU A 107 8.80 -1.57 -16.87
C LEU A 107 8.86 -0.62 -15.67
N LEU A 108 7.76 -0.47 -14.93
CA LEU A 108 7.71 0.39 -13.74
C LEU A 108 8.63 -0.10 -12.63
N THR A 109 8.70 -1.42 -12.42
CA THR A 109 9.59 -2.04 -11.44
C THR A 109 11.06 -1.83 -11.81
N ALA A 110 11.39 -2.01 -13.08
CA ALA A 110 12.74 -1.75 -13.59
C ALA A 110 13.15 -0.28 -13.46
N ALA A 111 12.22 0.64 -13.75
CA ALA A 111 12.43 2.08 -13.58
C ALA A 111 12.69 2.45 -12.11
N ALA A 112 11.93 1.86 -11.19
CA ALA A 112 12.13 2.07 -9.76
C ALA A 112 13.50 1.57 -9.31
N PHE A 113 13.92 0.37 -9.71
CA PHE A 113 15.22 -0.18 -9.33
C PHE A 113 16.39 0.61 -9.88
N ALA A 114 16.31 1.04 -11.16
CA ALA A 114 17.31 1.90 -11.76
C ALA A 114 17.41 3.27 -11.04
N GLU A 115 16.28 3.83 -10.65
CA GLU A 115 16.25 5.13 -9.96
C GLU A 115 16.78 5.03 -8.51
N MET A 116 16.45 3.95 -7.78
CA MET A 116 17.04 3.67 -6.46
C MET A 116 18.59 3.64 -6.54
N ALA A 117 19.11 2.91 -7.52
CA ALA A 117 20.56 2.82 -7.73
C ALA A 117 21.18 4.18 -8.11
N ARG A 118 20.50 4.98 -8.96
CA ARG A 118 20.95 6.32 -9.37
C ARG A 118 20.97 7.30 -8.19
N GLN A 119 20.01 7.18 -7.28
CA GLN A 119 19.95 8.02 -6.09
C GLN A 119 20.80 7.49 -4.94
N GLU A 120 21.63 6.47 -5.19
CA GLU A 120 22.53 5.87 -4.21
C GLU A 120 21.79 5.44 -2.93
N VAL A 121 20.62 4.84 -3.11
CA VAL A 121 19.84 4.26 -2.00
C VAL A 121 20.67 3.15 -1.35
N GLN A 122 20.71 3.13 -0.01
CA GLN A 122 21.39 2.06 0.74
C GLN A 122 20.47 0.87 0.96
N VAL A 123 19.16 1.15 1.18
CA VAL A 123 18.15 0.12 1.39
C VAL A 123 16.90 0.40 0.57
N GLY A 124 16.54 -0.54 -0.32
CA GLY A 124 15.27 -0.57 -1.01
C GLY A 124 14.28 -1.49 -0.29
N VAL A 125 13.16 -0.94 0.19
CA VAL A 125 12.05 -1.73 0.72
C VAL A 125 11.02 -1.92 -0.38
N VAL A 126 10.86 -3.15 -0.83
CA VAL A 126 10.15 -3.47 -2.07
C VAL A 126 8.91 -4.30 -1.79
N GLU A 127 7.75 -3.77 -2.14
CA GLU A 127 6.47 -4.47 -2.10
C GLU A 127 6.30 -5.36 -3.33
N ALA A 128 5.94 -6.64 -3.14
CA ALA A 128 5.54 -7.52 -4.24
C ALA A 128 4.16 -7.15 -4.78
N GLY A 129 4.00 -7.14 -6.10
CA GLY A 129 2.72 -6.84 -6.74
C GLY A 129 1.71 -7.98 -6.61
N LEU A 130 2.04 -9.17 -7.09
CA LEU A 130 1.18 -10.34 -7.08
C LEU A 130 1.97 -11.62 -6.79
N GLY A 131 1.57 -12.35 -5.75
CA GLY A 131 2.23 -13.61 -5.40
C GLY A 131 3.62 -13.39 -4.86
N GLY A 132 4.61 -13.94 -5.53
CA GLY A 132 6.02 -13.86 -5.23
C GLY A 132 6.86 -14.53 -6.32
N ARG A 133 6.68 -15.83 -6.55
CA ARG A 133 7.50 -16.65 -7.46
C ARG A 133 7.82 -16.00 -8.81
N TYR A 134 6.83 -15.42 -9.45
CA TYR A 134 6.91 -14.82 -10.79
C TYR A 134 6.67 -13.31 -10.79
N ASP A 135 6.61 -12.70 -9.62
CA ASP A 135 6.46 -11.25 -9.52
C ASP A 135 7.74 -10.55 -9.99
N ALA A 136 7.61 -9.46 -10.73
CA ALA A 136 8.76 -8.74 -11.28
C ALA A 136 9.75 -8.28 -10.18
N THR A 137 9.27 -8.05 -8.96
CA THR A 137 10.12 -7.65 -7.83
C THR A 137 11.01 -8.78 -7.33
N SER A 138 10.74 -10.04 -7.69
CA SER A 138 11.46 -11.22 -7.18
C SER A 138 12.86 -11.40 -7.78
N VAL A 139 13.31 -10.50 -8.65
CA VAL A 139 14.69 -10.46 -9.13
C VAL A 139 15.68 -9.91 -8.10
N ILE A 140 15.20 -9.24 -7.05
CA ILE A 140 16.06 -8.73 -5.96
C ILE A 140 16.63 -9.86 -5.10
N ASP A 141 17.80 -9.61 -4.52
CA ASP A 141 18.42 -10.51 -3.54
C ASP A 141 18.18 -9.97 -2.12
N SER A 142 16.95 -10.21 -1.61
CA SER A 142 16.52 -9.63 -0.35
C SER A 142 17.20 -10.27 0.86
N ARG A 143 17.68 -9.44 1.79
CA ARG A 143 18.24 -9.86 3.09
C ARG A 143 17.16 -10.28 4.06
N VAL A 144 16.05 -9.58 4.00
CA VAL A 144 14.87 -9.84 4.84
C VAL A 144 13.66 -10.00 3.93
N THR A 145 12.96 -11.10 4.11
CA THR A 145 11.65 -11.35 3.50
C THR A 145 10.58 -11.16 4.55
N VAL A 146 9.60 -10.32 4.29
CA VAL A 146 8.50 -10.03 5.21
C VAL A 146 7.21 -10.63 4.66
N LEU A 147 6.51 -11.45 5.45
CA LEU A 147 5.18 -11.95 5.14
C LEU A 147 4.17 -11.32 6.09
N THR A 148 3.33 -10.40 5.58
CA THR A 148 2.36 -9.67 6.39
C THR A 148 1.22 -10.57 6.86
N ASN A 149 0.47 -11.13 5.94
CA ASN A 149 -0.58 -12.13 6.16
C ASN A 149 -0.83 -12.96 4.89
N VAL A 150 -1.66 -13.99 5.02
CA VAL A 150 -2.15 -14.80 3.89
C VAL A 150 -3.65 -14.95 4.03
N ALA A 151 -4.39 -14.47 3.03
CA ALA A 151 -5.84 -14.64 2.90
C ALA A 151 -6.19 -15.09 1.47
N LEU A 152 -7.41 -15.57 1.28
CA LEU A 152 -7.91 -15.99 -0.04
C LEU A 152 -8.11 -14.75 -0.93
N GLU A 153 -7.18 -14.54 -1.83
CA GLU A 153 -7.21 -13.49 -2.84
C GLU A 153 -6.44 -13.95 -4.08
N HIS A 154 -6.87 -13.51 -5.25
CA HIS A 154 -6.26 -13.90 -6.52
C HIS A 154 -6.14 -15.42 -6.72
N THR A 155 -7.11 -16.18 -6.21
CA THR A 155 -7.11 -17.65 -6.20
C THR A 155 -6.98 -18.28 -7.59
N ARG A 156 -7.45 -17.59 -8.64
CA ARG A 156 -7.26 -17.99 -10.03
C ARG A 156 -5.77 -18.11 -10.43
N TRP A 157 -4.89 -17.33 -9.78
CA TRP A 157 -3.49 -17.23 -10.15
C TRP A 157 -2.54 -17.84 -9.12
N LEU A 158 -2.91 -17.74 -7.83
CA LEU A 158 -2.06 -18.17 -6.72
C LEU A 158 -2.45 -19.53 -6.15
N GLY A 159 -3.56 -20.11 -6.63
CA GLY A 159 -4.10 -21.37 -6.13
C GLY A 159 -5.28 -21.18 -5.16
N PRO A 160 -6.10 -22.23 -4.98
CA PRO A 160 -7.38 -22.15 -4.29
C PRO A 160 -7.28 -22.17 -2.75
N THR A 161 -6.09 -22.46 -2.18
CA THR A 161 -5.92 -22.61 -0.73
C THR A 161 -4.91 -21.62 -0.14
N LEU A 162 -5.01 -21.39 1.16
CA LEU A 162 -4.00 -20.57 1.90
C LEU A 162 -2.59 -21.17 1.78
N ARG A 163 -2.47 -22.49 1.68
CA ARG A 163 -1.20 -23.19 1.46
C ARG A 163 -0.59 -22.79 0.11
N ASP A 164 -1.36 -22.89 -0.97
CA ASP A 164 -0.90 -22.56 -2.32
C ASP A 164 -0.44 -21.10 -2.41
N ILE A 165 -1.27 -20.20 -1.85
CA ILE A 165 -0.96 -18.76 -1.82
C ILE A 165 0.32 -18.50 -1.01
N ALA A 166 0.53 -19.19 0.12
CA ALA A 166 1.73 -19.07 0.92
C ALA A 166 2.97 -19.59 0.17
N GLU A 167 2.85 -20.72 -0.55
CA GLU A 167 3.93 -21.29 -1.37
C GLU A 167 4.36 -20.37 -2.50
N GLU A 168 3.42 -19.74 -3.20
CA GLU A 168 3.71 -18.74 -4.22
C GLU A 168 4.41 -17.50 -3.64
N LYS A 169 3.94 -17.01 -2.49
CA LYS A 169 4.55 -15.85 -1.83
C LYS A 169 5.96 -16.16 -1.32
N LEU A 170 6.14 -17.26 -0.62
CA LEU A 170 7.42 -17.59 0.03
C LEU A 170 8.47 -18.19 -0.91
N ALA A 171 8.13 -18.46 -2.17
CA ALA A 171 9.09 -18.92 -3.19
C ALA A 171 10.27 -17.94 -3.41
N VAL A 172 10.14 -16.69 -2.97
CA VAL A 172 11.19 -15.65 -3.07
C VAL A 172 12.26 -15.73 -1.97
N VAL A 173 12.03 -16.51 -0.91
CA VAL A 173 12.97 -16.61 0.22
C VAL A 173 14.32 -17.09 -0.25
N ARG A 174 15.35 -16.29 0.02
CA ARG A 174 16.72 -16.55 -0.37
C ARG A 174 17.45 -17.42 0.67
N PRO A 175 18.49 -18.17 0.28
CA PRO A 175 19.28 -18.95 1.24
C PRO A 175 19.93 -18.07 2.32
N ASN A 176 19.93 -18.56 3.54
CA ASN A 176 20.60 -17.92 4.69
C ASN A 176 20.14 -16.49 5.00
N THR A 177 18.86 -16.15 4.69
CA THR A 177 18.26 -14.85 4.97
C THR A 177 17.37 -14.89 6.21
N THR A 178 16.68 -13.80 6.51
CA THR A 178 15.69 -13.75 7.58
C THR A 178 14.29 -13.62 7.01
N VAL A 179 13.36 -14.45 7.50
CA VAL A 179 11.92 -14.36 7.21
C VAL A 179 11.22 -13.79 8.42
N VAL A 180 10.62 -12.61 8.28
CA VAL A 180 9.83 -11.98 9.35
C VAL A 180 8.35 -12.22 9.08
N LEU A 181 7.67 -12.85 10.02
CA LEU A 181 6.27 -13.26 9.91
C LEU A 181 5.38 -12.35 10.72
N GLY A 182 4.28 -11.88 10.11
CA GLY A 182 3.23 -11.14 10.79
C GLY A 182 2.50 -12.00 11.83
N ALA A 183 1.97 -11.35 12.86
CA ALA A 183 1.18 -12.02 13.87
C ALA A 183 -0.16 -12.54 13.30
N GLY A 184 -0.63 -13.69 13.80
CA GLY A 184 -1.93 -14.25 13.44
C GLY A 184 -1.97 -14.97 12.08
N LEU A 185 -0.82 -15.39 11.54
CA LEU A 185 -0.81 -16.24 10.35
C LEU A 185 -1.57 -17.55 10.59
N ALA A 186 -2.45 -17.91 9.65
CA ALA A 186 -3.16 -19.18 9.67
C ALA A 186 -2.18 -20.37 9.63
N ALA A 187 -2.53 -21.46 10.31
CA ALA A 187 -1.69 -22.66 10.44
C ALA A 187 -1.14 -23.20 9.10
N PRO A 188 -1.93 -23.25 7.98
CA PRO A 188 -1.39 -23.68 6.68
C PRO A 188 -0.26 -22.79 6.17
N ALA A 189 -0.39 -21.47 6.31
CA ALA A 189 0.64 -20.50 5.88
C ALA A 189 1.89 -20.57 6.76
N LEU A 190 1.72 -20.73 8.07
CA LEU A 190 2.82 -20.89 9.03
C LEU A 190 3.60 -22.20 8.75
N SER A 191 2.90 -23.29 8.44
CA SER A 191 3.53 -24.57 8.08
C SER A 191 4.42 -24.42 6.84
N VAL A 192 3.92 -23.72 5.81
CA VAL A 192 4.71 -23.44 4.59
C VAL A 192 5.92 -22.56 4.92
N ALA A 193 5.75 -21.50 5.72
CA ALA A 193 6.85 -20.62 6.10
C ALA A 193 7.96 -21.38 6.84
N THR A 194 7.58 -22.25 7.78
CA THR A 194 8.53 -23.09 8.54
C THR A 194 9.28 -24.06 7.63
N ARG A 195 8.57 -24.72 6.70
CA ARG A 195 9.18 -25.63 5.73
C ARG A 195 10.17 -24.91 4.82
N VAL A 196 9.73 -23.81 4.19
CA VAL A 196 10.56 -23.02 3.25
C VAL A 196 11.80 -22.47 3.97
N ALA A 197 11.65 -21.91 5.17
CA ALA A 197 12.77 -21.40 5.94
C ALA A 197 13.82 -22.49 6.23
N ARG A 198 13.37 -23.67 6.64
CA ARG A 198 14.26 -24.82 6.87
C ARG A 198 14.98 -25.23 5.59
N GLU A 199 14.29 -25.38 4.48
CA GLU A 199 14.85 -25.76 3.18
C GLU A 199 15.89 -24.75 2.67
N ARG A 200 15.72 -23.47 3.02
CA ARG A 200 16.61 -22.37 2.62
C ARG A 200 17.66 -22.01 3.66
N GLY A 201 17.70 -22.67 4.82
CA GLY A 201 18.57 -22.26 5.92
C GLY A 201 18.27 -20.84 6.42
N ALA A 202 17.05 -20.36 6.19
CA ALA A 202 16.62 -19.02 6.60
C ALA A 202 16.13 -19.03 8.05
N ARG A 203 16.38 -17.93 8.76
CA ARG A 203 15.91 -17.74 10.13
C ARG A 203 14.50 -17.17 10.13
N ILE A 204 13.61 -17.72 10.96
CA ILE A 204 12.28 -17.15 11.19
C ILE A 204 12.32 -16.21 12.40
N VAL A 205 11.65 -15.06 12.25
CA VAL A 205 11.36 -14.11 13.33
C VAL A 205 9.87 -13.83 13.31
N HIS A 206 9.20 -14.03 14.43
CA HIS A 206 7.79 -13.66 14.60
C HIS A 206 7.70 -12.23 15.10
N ALA A 207 6.99 -11.38 14.38
CA ALA A 207 6.68 -10.04 14.87
C ALA A 207 5.70 -10.14 16.05
N ALA A 208 5.80 -9.20 16.99
CA ALA A 208 4.81 -9.07 18.05
C ALA A 208 3.42 -8.75 17.46
N ALA A 209 2.36 -9.14 18.17
CA ALA A 209 0.99 -8.84 17.74
C ALA A 209 0.70 -7.32 17.83
N GLU A 210 1.32 -6.65 18.78
CA GLU A 210 1.22 -5.21 19.02
C GLU A 210 2.63 -4.59 19.11
N PRO A 211 2.80 -3.32 18.70
CA PRO A 211 4.02 -2.59 18.95
C PRO A 211 4.21 -2.34 20.47
N PRO A 212 5.42 -1.92 20.92
CA PRO A 212 5.65 -1.54 22.31
C PRO A 212 4.58 -0.58 22.83
N ALA A 213 4.09 -0.81 24.06
CA ALA A 213 2.95 -0.09 24.66
C ALA A 213 3.17 1.44 24.78
N GLU A 214 4.44 1.87 24.81
CA GLU A 214 4.81 3.29 24.83
C GLU A 214 4.48 4.01 23.53
N LEU A 215 4.32 3.24 22.44
CA LEU A 215 3.97 3.75 21.12
C LEU A 215 2.44 3.79 20.99
N ARG A 216 1.82 4.83 21.54
CA ARG A 216 0.39 5.11 21.34
C ARG A 216 0.12 5.51 19.89
N LEU A 217 0.08 4.52 19.02
CA LEU A 217 -0.43 4.71 17.67
C LEU A 217 -1.96 4.86 17.77
N ALA A 218 -2.46 6.07 17.60
CA ALA A 218 -3.90 6.34 17.42
C ALA A 218 -4.43 5.76 16.11
N ARG A 219 -4.00 4.53 15.76
CA ARG A 219 -4.31 3.82 14.52
C ARG A 219 -4.96 2.51 14.86
N GLY A 220 -5.89 2.07 14.01
CA GLY A 220 -6.59 0.80 14.20
C GLY A 220 -5.66 -0.41 14.33
N SER A 221 -6.20 -1.52 14.83
CA SER A 221 -5.46 -2.74 15.17
C SER A 221 -4.58 -3.27 14.04
N PHE A 222 -5.07 -3.26 12.77
CA PHE A 222 -4.27 -3.75 11.64
C PHE A 222 -3.05 -2.87 11.34
N GLN A 223 -3.13 -1.54 11.54
CA GLN A 223 -1.97 -0.66 11.37
C GLN A 223 -0.94 -0.85 12.49
N ARG A 224 -1.38 -1.14 13.72
CA ARG A 224 -0.48 -1.51 14.81
C ARG A 224 0.26 -2.82 14.51
N ARG A 225 -0.44 -3.84 13.99
CA ARG A 225 0.19 -5.10 13.53
C ARG A 225 1.21 -4.86 12.41
N ASN A 226 0.87 -4.05 11.41
CA ASN A 226 1.80 -3.68 10.33
C ASN A 226 3.04 -2.96 10.87
N PHE A 227 2.86 -2.09 11.87
CA PHE A 227 3.94 -1.35 12.47
C PHE A 227 4.87 -2.25 13.32
N ALA A 228 4.31 -3.15 14.12
CA ALA A 228 5.09 -4.14 14.86
C ALA A 228 5.96 -5.01 13.92
N LEU A 229 5.37 -5.41 12.79
CA LEU A 229 6.08 -6.14 11.74
C LEU A 229 7.21 -5.30 11.11
N ALA A 230 6.96 -4.00 10.90
CA ALA A 230 7.98 -3.09 10.38
C ALA A 230 9.13 -2.88 11.38
N CYS A 231 8.85 -2.78 12.68
CA CYS A 231 9.88 -2.72 13.72
C CYS A 231 10.77 -3.97 13.70
N ALA A 232 10.17 -5.16 13.66
CA ALA A 232 10.91 -6.40 13.60
C ALA A 232 11.78 -6.50 12.32
N ALA A 233 11.22 -6.16 11.16
CA ALA A 233 11.93 -6.25 9.88
C ALA A 233 13.12 -5.28 9.81
N SER A 234 12.94 -4.04 10.23
CA SER A 234 14.01 -3.04 10.26
C SER A 234 15.13 -3.44 11.21
N GLU A 235 14.79 -3.94 12.40
CA GLU A 235 15.76 -4.44 13.37
C GLU A 235 16.59 -5.61 12.81
N GLN A 236 15.93 -6.58 12.14
CA GLN A 236 16.64 -7.73 11.59
C GLN A 236 17.61 -7.33 10.48
N LEU A 237 17.26 -6.38 9.61
CA LEU A 237 18.18 -5.85 8.62
C LEU A 237 19.37 -5.14 9.28
N LEU A 238 19.12 -4.29 10.27
CA LEU A 238 20.17 -3.53 10.96
C LEU A 238 21.14 -4.41 11.76
N ARG A 239 20.66 -5.56 12.27
CA ARG A 239 21.49 -6.56 12.94
C ARG A 239 22.29 -7.45 11.98
N ASP A 240 21.91 -7.52 10.71
CA ASP A 240 22.65 -8.32 9.71
C ASP A 240 23.90 -7.58 9.24
N GLU A 241 25.06 -8.00 9.74
CA GLU A 241 26.35 -7.37 9.41
C GLU A 241 26.85 -7.68 7.99
N ARG A 242 26.28 -8.69 7.32
CA ARG A 242 26.77 -9.20 6.03
C ARG A 242 26.53 -8.24 4.85
N GLY A 243 25.60 -7.31 4.95
CA GLY A 243 25.15 -6.47 3.84
C GLY A 243 25.48 -5.00 3.97
N ARG A 244 26.22 -4.60 4.99
CA ARG A 244 26.52 -3.19 5.26
C ARG A 244 27.34 -2.58 4.14
N ARG A 245 26.73 -1.69 3.34
CA ARG A 245 27.38 -1.04 2.21
C ARG A 245 27.18 0.48 2.28
N GLY A 246 28.29 1.21 2.08
CA GLY A 246 28.28 2.67 1.95
C GLY A 246 28.46 3.45 3.25
N PRO A 247 28.71 4.77 3.13
CA PRO A 247 28.95 5.66 4.25
C PRO A 247 27.75 5.70 5.20
N GLY A 248 27.98 5.66 6.51
CA GLY A 248 26.94 5.73 7.54
C GLY A 248 26.28 4.40 7.91
N TRP A 249 26.63 3.30 7.26
CA TRP A 249 26.14 1.96 7.62
C TRP A 249 27.27 0.96 8.03
N CYS A 250 28.41 1.47 8.37
CA CYS A 250 29.54 0.65 8.83
C CYS A 250 29.55 0.40 10.35
N GLU A 251 28.68 1.10 11.08
CA GLU A 251 28.61 1.00 12.54
C GLU A 251 27.80 -0.23 12.99
N PRO A 252 28.11 -0.81 14.15
CA PRO A 252 27.30 -1.84 14.76
C PRO A 252 25.86 -1.38 15.01
N PHE A 253 24.92 -2.33 15.10
CA PHE A 253 23.52 -2.01 15.42
C PHE A 253 23.41 -1.27 16.76
N ASP A 254 22.82 -0.08 16.73
CA ASP A 254 22.50 0.71 17.91
C ASP A 254 21.01 0.57 18.26
N ALA A 255 20.73 -0.16 19.33
CA ALA A 255 19.38 -0.41 19.80
C ALA A 255 18.67 0.87 20.30
N GLN A 256 19.40 1.85 20.85
CA GLN A 256 18.80 3.10 21.30
C GLN A 256 18.40 3.97 20.12
N ARG A 257 19.28 4.10 19.13
CA ARG A 257 19.00 4.82 17.88
C ARG A 257 17.81 4.19 17.13
N HIS A 258 17.74 2.84 17.10
CA HIS A 258 16.59 2.16 16.51
C HIS A 258 15.29 2.47 17.26
N ARG A 259 15.27 2.42 18.61
CA ARG A 259 14.08 2.77 19.40
C ARG A 259 13.62 4.22 19.15
N LEU A 260 14.55 5.18 19.03
CA LEU A 260 14.22 6.57 18.72
C LEU A 260 13.60 6.68 17.30
N ALA A 261 14.19 6.04 16.29
CA ALA A 261 13.66 6.00 14.93
C ALA A 261 12.25 5.39 14.87
N VAL A 262 12.03 4.29 15.59
CA VAL A 262 10.71 3.65 15.73
C VAL A 262 9.70 4.60 16.36
N ARG A 263 10.04 5.26 17.47
CA ARG A 263 9.16 6.21 18.17
C ARG A 263 8.77 7.39 17.27
N GLU A 264 9.73 7.99 16.60
CA GLU A 264 9.48 9.10 15.68
C GLU A 264 8.60 8.68 14.50
N THR A 265 8.88 7.50 13.93
CA THR A 265 8.06 6.94 12.84
C THR A 265 6.62 6.68 13.30
N ALA A 266 6.43 6.17 14.51
CA ALA A 266 5.10 5.94 15.06
C ALA A 266 4.23 7.20 15.08
N LEU A 267 4.83 8.35 15.36
CA LEU A 267 4.13 9.63 15.44
C LEU A 267 3.85 10.27 14.08
N THR A 268 4.70 10.03 13.08
CA THR A 268 4.73 10.87 11.87
C THR A 268 4.42 10.11 10.56
N VAL A 269 4.64 8.78 10.50
CA VAL A 269 4.45 8.06 9.24
C VAL A 269 3.00 8.08 8.78
N ALA A 270 2.77 8.53 7.55
CA ALA A 270 1.47 8.52 6.91
C ALA A 270 1.37 7.39 5.87
N VAL A 271 0.23 6.72 5.84
CA VAL A 271 -0.10 5.74 4.79
C VAL A 271 -1.42 6.17 4.15
N PRO A 272 -1.35 6.93 3.03
CA PRO A 272 -2.55 7.43 2.37
C PRO A 272 -3.52 6.31 1.99
N GLY A 273 -4.82 6.59 2.15
CA GLY A 273 -5.88 5.65 1.82
C GLY A 273 -5.92 4.37 2.67
N ARG A 274 -5.35 4.40 3.87
CA ARG A 274 -5.39 3.30 4.84
C ARG A 274 -5.84 3.82 6.20
N LEU A 275 -7.12 3.61 6.52
CA LEU A 275 -7.79 4.13 7.72
C LEU A 275 -7.52 5.64 7.89
N GLN A 276 -7.61 6.38 6.80
CA GLN A 276 -7.30 7.80 6.75
C GLN A 276 -8.52 8.64 7.07
N LEU A 277 -8.42 9.47 8.11
CA LEU A 277 -9.43 10.48 8.45
C LEU A 277 -9.23 11.73 7.56
N LEU A 278 -10.28 12.16 6.86
CA LEU A 278 -10.26 13.30 5.92
C LEU A 278 -10.89 14.58 6.45
N GLY A 279 -11.50 14.56 7.59
CA GLY A 279 -12.18 15.71 8.17
C GLY A 279 -12.90 15.31 9.46
N GLU A 280 -13.30 16.31 10.22
CA GLU A 280 -13.94 16.11 11.51
C GLU A 280 -15.44 16.41 11.47
N ASP A 281 -15.93 17.12 10.46
CA ASP A 281 -17.34 17.47 10.32
C ASP A 281 -17.88 17.25 8.88
N PRO A 282 -18.55 16.13 8.64
CA PRO A 282 -18.61 14.93 9.49
C PRO A 282 -17.30 14.15 9.42
N PRO A 283 -16.94 13.38 10.47
CA PRO A 283 -15.81 12.48 10.41
C PRO A 283 -15.94 11.57 9.19
N THR A 284 -14.94 11.63 8.30
CA THR A 284 -14.95 10.88 7.03
C THR A 284 -13.68 10.03 6.97
N VAL A 285 -13.82 8.72 7.03
CA VAL A 285 -12.71 7.77 6.91
C VAL A 285 -12.71 7.18 5.52
N ILE A 286 -11.53 7.13 4.92
CA ILE A 286 -11.29 6.39 3.68
C ILE A 286 -10.33 5.23 3.92
N ASP A 287 -10.63 4.09 3.32
CA ASP A 287 -9.78 2.91 3.36
C ASP A 287 -9.91 2.10 2.06
N ALA A 288 -8.80 1.62 1.54
CA ALA A 288 -8.76 0.84 0.31
C ALA A 288 -8.92 -0.68 0.53
N ALA A 289 -9.62 -1.11 1.58
CA ALA A 289 -10.01 -2.51 1.76
C ALA A 289 -10.85 -2.97 0.57
N HIS A 290 -10.49 -4.12 -0.02
CA HIS A 290 -11.07 -4.60 -1.27
C HIS A 290 -11.20 -6.13 -1.33
N ASN A 291 -11.10 -6.80 -0.19
CA ASN A 291 -11.40 -8.22 0.00
C ASN A 291 -12.01 -8.44 1.40
N PRO A 292 -12.68 -9.58 1.66
CA PRO A 292 -13.37 -9.81 2.94
C PRO A 292 -12.46 -9.73 4.17
N ASP A 293 -11.23 -10.24 4.09
CA ASP A 293 -10.25 -10.20 5.19
C ASP A 293 -9.83 -8.74 5.53
N ALA A 294 -9.60 -7.92 4.50
CA ALA A 294 -9.30 -6.50 4.70
C ALA A 294 -10.50 -5.74 5.29
N VAL A 295 -11.73 -6.06 4.87
CA VAL A 295 -12.96 -5.48 5.45
C VAL A 295 -13.09 -5.87 6.92
N ALA A 296 -12.86 -7.12 7.29
CA ALA A 296 -12.90 -7.55 8.68
C ALA A 296 -11.89 -6.78 9.54
N ALA A 297 -10.65 -6.63 9.08
CA ALA A 297 -9.62 -5.87 9.77
C ALA A 297 -9.94 -4.36 9.87
N LEU A 298 -10.57 -3.79 8.83
CA LEU A 298 -11.05 -2.42 8.82
C LEU A 298 -12.13 -2.21 9.88
N LEU A 299 -13.14 -3.08 9.94
CA LEU A 299 -14.25 -2.99 10.88
C LEU A 299 -13.80 -3.17 12.35
N GLU A 300 -12.83 -4.08 12.60
CA GLU A 300 -12.18 -4.21 13.91
C GLU A 300 -11.50 -2.91 14.36
N SER A 301 -10.98 -2.13 13.41
CA SER A 301 -10.22 -0.91 13.68
C SER A 301 -11.06 0.36 13.70
N LEU A 302 -12.24 0.34 13.09
CA LEU A 302 -13.07 1.53 12.87
C LEU A 302 -13.52 2.21 14.19
N PRO A 303 -13.91 1.49 15.25
CA PRO A 303 -14.34 2.11 16.52
C PRO A 303 -13.26 2.96 17.20
N VAL A 304 -11.99 2.71 16.93
CA VAL A 304 -10.86 3.52 17.44
C VAL A 304 -10.82 4.91 16.80
N VAL A 305 -11.29 5.01 15.54
CA VAL A 305 -11.24 6.25 14.74
C VAL A 305 -12.57 6.98 14.75
N ILE A 306 -13.67 6.23 14.75
CA ILE A 306 -15.04 6.74 14.77
C ILE A 306 -15.79 6.00 15.88
N PRO A 307 -15.70 6.45 17.13
CA PRO A 307 -16.46 5.84 18.23
C PRO A 307 -17.95 6.22 18.16
N ASP A 308 -18.82 5.24 18.40
CA ASP A 308 -20.26 5.37 18.71
C ASP A 308 -21.05 6.40 17.87
N ARG A 309 -20.92 6.33 16.54
CA ARG A 309 -21.66 7.21 15.63
C ARG A 309 -22.43 6.41 14.57
N PRO A 310 -23.63 6.87 14.16
CA PRO A 310 -24.32 6.35 12.99
C PRO A 310 -23.40 6.41 11.76
N LEU A 311 -23.28 5.30 11.01
CA LEU A 311 -22.33 5.18 9.92
C LEU A 311 -23.00 5.22 8.54
N ALA A 312 -22.56 6.14 7.71
CA ALA A 312 -22.86 6.19 6.28
C ALA A 312 -21.75 5.47 5.49
N LEU A 313 -22.10 4.50 4.65
CA LEU A 313 -21.17 3.76 3.82
C LEU A 313 -21.14 4.32 2.39
N VAL A 314 -19.95 4.61 1.85
CA VAL A 314 -19.73 4.80 0.40
C VAL A 314 -18.92 3.61 -0.10
N LEU A 315 -19.48 2.81 -1.00
CA LEU A 315 -18.87 1.57 -1.46
C LEU A 315 -18.79 1.50 -2.99
N GLY A 316 -17.61 1.16 -3.48
CA GLY A 316 -17.38 0.85 -4.89
C GLY A 316 -16.38 -0.30 -5.03
N VAL A 317 -16.77 -1.37 -5.71
CA VAL A 317 -16.03 -2.64 -5.79
C VAL A 317 -15.72 -2.96 -7.25
N LEU A 318 -14.64 -3.70 -7.50
CA LEU A 318 -14.31 -4.23 -8.82
C LEU A 318 -14.92 -5.63 -9.02
N GLU A 319 -15.23 -5.99 -10.26
CA GLU A 319 -15.87 -7.26 -10.65
C GLU A 319 -15.06 -8.52 -10.25
N ASP A 320 -13.74 -8.40 -10.19
CA ASP A 320 -12.85 -9.50 -9.81
C ASP A 320 -12.74 -9.72 -8.30
N LYS A 321 -13.49 -8.98 -7.48
CA LYS A 321 -13.48 -9.07 -6.02
C LYS A 321 -14.75 -9.76 -5.48
N ASP A 322 -14.62 -10.35 -4.30
CA ASP A 322 -15.75 -10.93 -3.57
C ASP A 322 -16.61 -9.83 -2.93
N ALA A 323 -17.43 -9.18 -3.77
CA ALA A 323 -18.35 -8.14 -3.33
C ALA A 323 -19.37 -8.67 -2.30
N ALA A 324 -19.80 -9.93 -2.43
CA ALA A 324 -20.76 -10.54 -1.54
C ALA A 324 -20.20 -10.75 -0.13
N GLY A 325 -18.96 -11.25 -0.03
CA GLY A 325 -18.26 -11.43 1.25
C GLY A 325 -17.92 -10.10 1.94
N MET A 326 -17.68 -9.03 1.17
CA MET A 326 -17.42 -7.70 1.70
C MET A 326 -18.69 -7.00 2.20
N LEU A 327 -19.78 -7.13 1.47
CA LEU A 327 -21.03 -6.39 1.71
C LEU A 327 -21.67 -6.77 3.04
N GLY A 328 -21.76 -8.06 3.36
CA GLY A 328 -22.44 -8.52 4.58
C GLY A 328 -21.94 -7.83 5.84
N PRO A 329 -20.65 -7.91 6.17
CA PRO A 329 -20.09 -7.24 7.35
C PRO A 329 -20.24 -5.71 7.32
N LEU A 330 -20.06 -5.06 6.16
CA LEU A 330 -20.18 -3.61 6.02
C LEU A 330 -21.61 -3.12 6.26
N LEU A 331 -22.63 -3.82 5.72
CA LEU A 331 -24.03 -3.47 5.91
C LEU A 331 -24.50 -3.70 7.35
N GLY A 332 -23.86 -4.62 8.08
CA GLY A 332 -24.16 -4.90 9.49
C GLY A 332 -23.81 -3.76 10.45
N VAL A 333 -22.93 -2.84 10.04
CA VAL A 333 -22.44 -1.73 10.87
C VAL A 333 -22.87 -0.35 10.37
N CYS A 334 -23.47 -0.25 9.18
CA CYS A 334 -23.90 1.04 8.62
C CYS A 334 -25.41 1.19 8.65
N GLU A 335 -25.89 2.44 8.76
CA GLU A 335 -27.31 2.76 8.71
C GLU A 335 -27.80 3.06 7.31
N ARG A 336 -26.93 3.60 6.45
CA ARG A 336 -27.25 3.94 5.06
C ARG A 336 -26.04 3.74 4.16
N ALA A 337 -26.27 3.28 2.93
CA ALA A 337 -25.21 3.03 1.97
C ALA A 337 -25.40 3.80 0.65
N TRP A 338 -24.31 4.31 0.09
CA TRP A 338 -24.19 4.86 -1.25
C TRP A 338 -23.29 3.97 -2.08
N PHE A 339 -23.85 3.35 -3.11
CA PHE A 339 -23.08 2.55 -4.06
C PHE A 339 -22.66 3.39 -5.24
N THR A 340 -21.39 3.27 -5.61
CA THR A 340 -20.77 4.06 -6.68
C THR A 340 -19.85 3.21 -7.55
N ALA A 341 -19.46 3.73 -8.73
CA ALA A 341 -18.53 3.07 -9.62
C ALA A 341 -17.13 3.67 -9.46
N PRO A 342 -16.12 2.89 -9.04
CA PRO A 342 -14.71 3.30 -9.13
C PRO A 342 -14.34 3.64 -10.59
N PRO A 343 -13.38 4.56 -10.85
CA PRO A 343 -12.95 4.92 -12.21
C PRO A 343 -12.11 3.78 -12.83
N SER A 344 -12.77 2.71 -13.20
CA SER A 344 -12.15 1.50 -13.78
C SER A 344 -13.14 0.81 -14.70
N SER A 345 -12.67 0.28 -15.83
CA SER A 345 -13.48 -0.56 -16.72
C SER A 345 -13.94 -1.87 -16.07
N ARG A 346 -13.33 -2.25 -14.95
CA ARG A 346 -13.69 -3.42 -14.13
C ARG A 346 -14.62 -3.07 -12.97
N ALA A 347 -15.19 -1.88 -12.92
CA ALA A 347 -16.09 -1.48 -11.84
C ALA A 347 -17.37 -2.29 -11.86
N LEU A 348 -17.71 -2.91 -10.73
CA LEU A 348 -19.05 -3.48 -10.54
C LEU A 348 -20.07 -2.36 -10.54
N SER A 349 -21.19 -2.55 -11.26
CA SER A 349 -22.21 -1.49 -11.36
C SER A 349 -22.85 -1.20 -9.98
N PRO A 350 -23.18 0.07 -9.68
CA PRO A 350 -23.89 0.41 -8.44
C PRO A 350 -25.22 -0.35 -8.27
N ALA A 351 -25.91 -0.63 -9.39
CA ALA A 351 -27.14 -1.40 -9.38
C ALA A 351 -26.93 -2.87 -8.97
N ALA A 352 -25.81 -3.48 -9.36
CA ALA A 352 -25.45 -4.83 -8.91
C ALA A 352 -25.19 -4.88 -7.40
N LEU A 353 -24.47 -3.89 -6.85
CA LEU A 353 -24.27 -3.76 -5.40
C LEU A 353 -25.57 -3.54 -4.65
N GLN A 354 -26.50 -2.73 -5.22
CA GLN A 354 -27.83 -2.53 -4.66
C GLN A 354 -28.66 -3.82 -4.63
N SER A 355 -28.62 -4.58 -5.72
CA SER A 355 -29.31 -5.88 -5.78
C SER A 355 -28.78 -6.83 -4.72
N LEU A 356 -27.46 -6.94 -4.56
CA LEU A 356 -26.83 -7.75 -3.51
C LEU A 356 -27.20 -7.28 -2.10
N ALA A 357 -27.31 -5.98 -1.86
CA ALA A 357 -27.71 -5.44 -0.56
C ALA A 357 -29.16 -5.77 -0.24
N ARG A 358 -30.07 -5.62 -1.19
CA ARG A 358 -31.51 -5.96 -1.04
C ARG A 358 -31.73 -7.45 -0.79
N GLN A 359 -30.96 -8.32 -1.45
CA GLN A 359 -31.00 -9.77 -1.18
C GLN A 359 -30.61 -10.10 0.26
N ARG A 360 -29.91 -9.19 0.97
CA ARG A 360 -29.56 -9.29 2.40
C ARG A 360 -30.52 -8.51 3.29
N GLY A 361 -31.65 -8.03 2.77
CA GLY A 361 -32.65 -7.25 3.52
C GLY A 361 -32.24 -5.82 3.84
N PHE A 362 -31.22 -5.27 3.18
CA PHE A 362 -30.80 -3.88 3.41
C PHE A 362 -31.38 -2.96 2.35
N GLU A 363 -32.38 -2.14 2.74
CA GLU A 363 -33.13 -1.29 1.83
C GLU A 363 -32.65 0.18 1.77
N ARG A 364 -31.90 0.63 2.79
CA ARG A 364 -31.47 2.03 2.94
C ARG A 364 -30.26 2.34 2.04
N VAL A 365 -30.45 2.25 0.74
CA VAL A 365 -29.41 2.38 -0.28
C VAL A 365 -29.71 3.51 -1.27
N ALA A 366 -28.65 4.15 -1.75
CA ALA A 366 -28.65 5.07 -2.90
C ALA A 366 -27.61 4.64 -3.92
N CYS A 367 -27.93 4.76 -5.21
CA CYS A 367 -26.99 4.50 -6.31
C CYS A 367 -26.58 5.80 -6.96
N THR A 368 -25.29 6.07 -7.00
CA THR A 368 -24.73 7.29 -7.61
C THR A 368 -23.46 6.90 -8.37
N PRO A 369 -23.45 6.94 -9.70
CA PRO A 369 -22.30 6.50 -10.49
C PRO A 369 -21.01 7.29 -10.20
N ARG A 370 -21.13 8.55 -9.81
CA ARG A 370 -20.01 9.46 -9.55
C ARG A 370 -19.56 9.39 -8.08
N PRO A 371 -18.32 8.98 -7.77
CA PRO A 371 -17.81 8.87 -6.41
C PRO A 371 -17.96 10.14 -5.57
N ALA A 372 -17.64 11.31 -6.14
CA ALA A 372 -17.75 12.57 -5.44
C ALA A 372 -19.21 12.90 -5.01
N GLN A 373 -20.20 12.56 -5.84
CA GLN A 373 -21.62 12.76 -5.49
C GLN A 373 -22.08 11.77 -4.41
N ALA A 374 -21.61 10.52 -4.46
CA ALA A 374 -21.86 9.53 -3.42
C ALA A 374 -21.30 9.99 -2.07
N LEU A 375 -20.07 10.48 -2.05
CA LEU A 375 -19.43 11.01 -0.85
C LEU A 375 -20.18 12.23 -0.31
N ALA A 376 -20.53 13.19 -1.17
CA ALA A 376 -21.28 14.38 -0.75
C ALA A 376 -22.67 14.03 -0.19
N GLY A 377 -23.37 13.04 -0.76
CA GLY A 377 -24.63 12.52 -0.23
C GLY A 377 -24.48 11.88 1.14
N ALA A 378 -23.47 11.04 1.32
CA ALA A 378 -23.17 10.40 2.58
C ALA A 378 -22.77 11.41 3.67
N GLN A 379 -21.94 12.40 3.34
CA GLN A 379 -21.54 13.46 4.26
C GLN A 379 -22.71 14.35 4.70
N ARG A 380 -23.64 14.67 3.78
CA ARG A 380 -24.85 15.43 4.13
C ARG A 380 -25.69 14.65 5.13
N TRP A 381 -25.99 13.38 4.84
CA TRP A 381 -26.73 12.53 5.76
C TRP A 381 -26.02 12.40 7.12
N ALA A 382 -24.71 12.23 7.13
CA ALA A 382 -23.94 12.11 8.35
C ALA A 382 -24.02 13.39 9.22
N ARG A 383 -24.00 14.60 8.62
CA ARG A 383 -24.22 15.86 9.36
C ARG A 383 -25.62 15.92 9.99
N GLU A 384 -26.65 15.55 9.23
CA GLU A 384 -28.05 15.56 9.68
C GLU A 384 -28.31 14.59 10.84
N HIS A 385 -27.50 13.50 10.92
CA HIS A 385 -27.67 12.43 11.91
C HIS A 385 -26.53 12.35 12.94
N HIS A 386 -25.67 13.37 13.04
CA HIS A 386 -24.46 13.37 13.90
C HIS A 386 -23.58 12.14 13.68
N GLY A 387 -23.57 11.60 12.48
CA GLY A 387 -22.90 10.37 12.08
C GLY A 387 -21.49 10.60 11.54
N ALA A 388 -20.97 9.55 10.95
CA ALA A 388 -19.68 9.52 10.26
C ALA A 388 -19.79 8.84 8.91
N VAL A 389 -18.77 8.99 8.06
CA VAL A 389 -18.71 8.37 6.73
C VAL A 389 -17.54 7.42 6.64
N LEU A 390 -17.79 6.22 6.12
CA LEU A 390 -16.76 5.27 5.65
C LEU A 390 -16.84 5.14 4.13
N ALA A 391 -15.74 5.45 3.43
CA ALA A 391 -15.62 5.22 1.99
C ALA A 391 -14.58 4.12 1.73
N THR A 392 -14.98 3.01 1.08
CA THR A 392 -14.13 1.83 0.92
C THR A 392 -14.51 0.95 -0.28
N GLY A 393 -13.81 -0.16 -0.47
CA GLY A 393 -14.10 -1.20 -1.46
C GLY A 393 -13.13 -1.24 -2.64
N SER A 394 -12.36 -0.19 -2.90
CA SER A 394 -11.40 -0.16 -4.00
C SER A 394 -10.33 0.90 -3.82
N VAL A 395 -9.08 0.56 -4.19
CA VAL A 395 -7.97 1.52 -4.30
C VAL A 395 -8.32 2.66 -5.29
N TYR A 396 -9.01 2.34 -6.39
CA TYR A 396 -9.40 3.33 -7.40
C TYR A 396 -10.47 4.30 -6.87
N LEU A 397 -11.44 3.82 -6.08
CA LEU A 397 -12.42 4.69 -5.43
C LEU A 397 -11.72 5.67 -4.49
N VAL A 398 -10.84 5.17 -3.64
CA VAL A 398 -10.09 5.99 -2.67
C VAL A 398 -9.23 7.03 -3.39
N GLY A 399 -8.54 6.64 -4.47
CA GLY A 399 -7.76 7.56 -5.30
C GLY A 399 -8.60 8.69 -5.87
N GLU A 400 -9.76 8.37 -6.47
CA GLU A 400 -10.68 9.36 -7.04
C GLU A 400 -11.19 10.36 -5.99
N LEU A 401 -11.58 9.86 -4.81
CA LEU A 401 -12.04 10.71 -3.71
C LEU A 401 -10.94 11.63 -3.18
N LEU A 402 -9.71 11.15 -3.07
CA LEU A 402 -8.55 11.97 -2.68
C LEU A 402 -8.21 13.02 -3.73
N ALA A 403 -8.26 12.68 -5.02
CA ALA A 403 -8.03 13.65 -6.10
C ALA A 403 -9.06 14.80 -6.07
N GLY A 404 -10.34 14.47 -5.87
CA GLY A 404 -11.41 15.46 -5.75
C GLY A 404 -11.22 16.44 -4.59
N LEU A 405 -10.71 15.95 -3.46
CA LEU A 405 -10.42 16.80 -2.29
C LEU A 405 -9.25 17.75 -2.53
N HIS A 406 -8.19 17.30 -3.19
CA HIS A 406 -7.05 18.14 -3.53
C HIS A 406 -7.43 19.28 -4.49
N THR A 407 -8.26 19.01 -5.51
CA THR A 407 -8.75 20.02 -6.45
C THR A 407 -9.69 21.01 -5.78
N GLY A 408 -10.57 20.54 -4.87
CA GLY A 408 -11.49 21.40 -4.12
C GLY A 408 -10.77 22.35 -3.14
N LEU A 409 -9.68 21.92 -2.51
CA LEU A 409 -8.83 22.75 -1.65
C LEU A 409 -8.13 23.86 -2.44
N HIS A 410 -7.69 23.59 -3.66
CA HIS A 410 -7.09 24.61 -4.53
C HIS A 410 -8.12 25.61 -5.07
N ALA A 411 -9.34 25.18 -5.38
CA ALA A 411 -10.42 26.09 -5.78
C ALA A 411 -10.86 27.01 -4.63
N GLY A 412 -11.01 26.47 -3.41
CA GLY A 412 -11.36 27.26 -2.21
C GLY A 412 -10.27 28.23 -1.74
N ALA A 413 -8.99 27.91 -1.98
CA ALA A 413 -7.87 28.80 -1.68
C ALA A 413 -7.76 29.94 -2.70
N SER A 414 -8.10 29.70 -3.98
CA SER A 414 -8.12 30.73 -5.01
C SER A 414 -9.30 31.71 -4.82
N THR A 415 -10.47 31.21 -4.41
CA THR A 415 -11.66 32.03 -4.11
C THR A 415 -11.42 32.92 -2.88
N ARG A 416 -10.86 32.37 -1.80
CA ARG A 416 -10.50 33.18 -0.61
C ARG A 416 -9.41 34.21 -0.88
N ARG A 417 -8.43 33.92 -1.77
CA ARG A 417 -7.46 34.92 -2.22
C ARG A 417 -8.06 36.01 -3.12
N ALA A 418 -9.07 35.66 -3.94
CA ALA A 418 -9.81 36.63 -4.75
C ALA A 418 -10.70 37.52 -3.86
N GLU A 419 -11.41 36.94 -2.91
CA GLU A 419 -12.23 37.68 -1.93
C GLU A 419 -11.37 38.55 -0.99
N ALA A 420 -10.20 38.09 -0.53
CA ALA A 420 -9.28 38.89 0.26
C ALA A 420 -8.64 40.07 -0.52
N ARG A 421 -8.44 39.91 -1.86
CA ARG A 421 -8.01 41.00 -2.73
C ARG A 421 -9.12 41.97 -3.05
N ALA A 422 -10.37 41.52 -3.09
CA ALA A 422 -11.54 42.41 -3.30
C ALA A 422 -11.94 43.19 -2.03
N ALA A 423 -11.55 42.74 -0.85
CA ALA A 423 -11.84 43.33 0.44
C ALA A 423 -10.76 44.33 0.94
N ASP A 424 -9.69 44.60 0.16
CA ASP A 424 -8.69 45.63 0.47
C ASP A 424 -8.88 46.88 -0.46
N PRO A 425 -9.66 47.88 -0.04
CA PRO A 425 -9.88 49.10 -0.82
C PRO A 425 -8.76 50.14 -0.73
N ARG A 426 -7.59 49.80 -0.20
CA ARG A 426 -6.48 50.72 0.04
C ARG A 426 -5.25 50.47 -0.87
N GLY A 427 -5.49 50.30 -2.18
CA GLY A 427 -4.42 50.04 -3.15
C GLY A 427 -4.43 50.94 -4.38
N SER A 428 -5.11 52.09 -4.36
CA SER A 428 -5.04 53.04 -5.47
C SER A 428 -5.14 54.49 -5.02
N ALA A 429 -4.10 55.00 -4.42
CA ALA A 429 -3.79 56.44 -4.40
C ALA A 429 -2.31 56.63 -4.05
N GLY A 430 -1.51 57.12 -4.98
CA GLY A 430 -0.16 57.56 -4.64
C GLY A 430 0.87 57.40 -5.76
N ARG A 431 0.78 58.28 -6.80
CA ARG A 431 1.82 58.89 -7.67
C ARG A 431 2.59 57.96 -8.61
#